data_08ab6867de99c4404dd044dc31ecaceb
#
_entry.id   08ab6867de99c4404dd044dc31ecaceb
#
_cell.length_a   1.000
_cell.length_b   1.000
_cell.length_c   1.000
_cell.angle_alpha   90.00
_cell.angle_beta   90.00
_cell.angle_gamma   90.00
#
_symmetry.space_group_name_H-M   'P 1'
#
loop_
_entity.id
_entity.type
_entity.pdbx_description
1 polymer ?
#
loop_
_entity_poly.entity_id
_entity_poly.type
_entity_poly.pdbx_seq_one_letter_code
_entity_poly.pdbx_strand_id
1 'polypeptide(L)'
;MTHYDYLIVGSGLFGATFAYRAKQVGKTCLVIDKRPHLGGNVYCEQVKGINVHKYGAHIFHTNNKEVWDFVNSIVPFNRYTNCPVANYHGELYNLPFNMNTFHQMWGVVTPIEAEAKIAEQKVAALAALNGREPQNLEEQALCLVGQKKKKKL
;
A
#
# COMPACT_ATOMS: atom_id res chain seq x y z
N MET A 1 -31.24 -15.72 24.69
CA MET A 1 -30.65 -15.15 23.46
C MET A 1 -29.48 -14.28 23.87
N THR A 2 -28.31 -14.43 23.22
CA THR A 2 -27.17 -13.55 23.48
C THR A 2 -27.45 -12.20 22.79
N HIS A 3 -27.41 -11.12 23.56
CA HIS A 3 -27.59 -9.74 23.05
C HIS A 3 -26.25 -9.10 22.86
N TYR A 4 -26.09 -8.37 21.75
CA TYR A 4 -24.92 -7.55 21.46
C TYR A 4 -25.36 -6.10 21.22
N ASP A 5 -24.59 -5.13 21.75
CA ASP A 5 -24.83 -3.70 21.51
C ASP A 5 -24.51 -3.30 20.05
N TYR A 6 -23.48 -3.93 19.46
CA TYR A 6 -23.02 -3.61 18.12
C TYR A 6 -22.73 -4.87 17.28
N LEU A 7 -23.14 -4.81 16.02
CA LEU A 7 -22.69 -5.72 14.98
C LEU A 7 -21.65 -5.00 14.11
N ILE A 8 -20.44 -5.54 14.05
CA ILE A 8 -19.32 -4.98 13.29
C ILE A 8 -19.02 -5.89 12.12
N VAL A 9 -19.11 -5.37 10.90
CA VAL A 9 -18.79 -6.11 9.68
C VAL A 9 -17.39 -5.75 9.22
N GLY A 10 -16.48 -6.72 9.31
CA GLY A 10 -15.07 -6.59 9.02
C GLY A 10 -14.18 -6.47 10.26
N SER A 11 -13.19 -7.35 10.35
CA SER A 11 -12.22 -7.44 11.45
C SER A 11 -10.87 -6.76 11.12
N GLY A 12 -10.87 -5.85 10.14
CA GLY A 12 -9.72 -4.99 9.84
C GLY A 12 -9.45 -3.97 10.95
N LEU A 13 -8.43 -3.13 10.79
CA LEU A 13 -8.01 -2.16 11.82
C LEU A 13 -9.16 -1.27 12.32
N PHE A 14 -10.05 -0.84 11.43
CA PHE A 14 -11.19 0.02 11.81
C PHE A 14 -12.15 -0.75 12.74
N GLY A 15 -12.64 -1.92 12.30
CA GLY A 15 -13.58 -2.72 13.08
C GLY A 15 -13.00 -3.20 14.42
N ALA A 16 -11.73 -3.61 14.42
CA ALA A 16 -11.02 -4.02 15.62
C ALA A 16 -10.85 -2.86 16.61
N THR A 17 -10.49 -1.67 16.15
CA THR A 17 -10.35 -0.47 16.97
C THR A 17 -11.69 -0.04 17.56
N PHE A 18 -12.76 -0.08 16.76
CA PHE A 18 -14.11 0.22 17.26
C PHE A 18 -14.53 -0.77 18.36
N ALA A 19 -14.38 -2.09 18.11
CA ALA A 19 -14.71 -3.12 19.08
C ALA A 19 -13.91 -2.96 20.39
N TYR A 20 -12.62 -2.67 20.28
CA TYR A 20 -11.74 -2.42 21.43
C TYR A 20 -12.25 -1.22 22.27
N ARG A 21 -12.54 -0.09 21.63
CA ARG A 21 -13.06 1.12 22.30
C ARG A 21 -14.45 0.90 22.90
N ALA A 22 -15.34 0.22 22.19
CA ALA A 22 -16.67 -0.13 22.70
C ALA A 22 -16.59 -0.99 23.98
N LYS A 23 -15.69 -1.97 23.97
CA LYS A 23 -15.45 -2.82 25.17
C LYS A 23 -14.96 -2.02 26.37
N GLN A 24 -14.11 -1.00 26.16
CA GLN A 24 -13.62 -0.14 27.25
C GLN A 24 -14.74 0.64 27.96
N VAL A 25 -15.86 0.90 27.28
CA VAL A 25 -17.04 1.54 27.85
C VAL A 25 -18.18 0.57 28.15
N GLY A 26 -17.84 -0.71 28.34
CA GLY A 26 -18.77 -1.75 28.79
C GLY A 26 -19.74 -2.27 27.73
N LYS A 27 -19.50 -1.97 26.44
CA LYS A 27 -20.35 -2.44 25.33
C LYS A 27 -19.91 -3.81 24.82
N THR A 28 -20.89 -4.58 24.34
CA THR A 28 -20.68 -5.90 23.73
C THR A 28 -20.75 -5.80 22.20
N CYS A 29 -19.80 -6.45 21.52
CA CYS A 29 -19.72 -6.43 20.07
C CYS A 29 -19.71 -7.86 19.50
N LEU A 30 -20.46 -8.06 18.42
CA LEU A 30 -20.29 -9.21 17.53
C LEU A 30 -19.53 -8.73 16.29
N VAL A 31 -18.35 -9.30 16.04
CA VAL A 31 -17.56 -9.01 14.85
C VAL A 31 -17.66 -10.16 13.89
N ILE A 32 -18.04 -9.86 12.65
CA ILE A 32 -18.11 -10.84 11.56
C ILE A 32 -17.18 -10.43 10.42
N ASP A 33 -16.53 -11.39 9.79
CA ASP A 33 -15.66 -11.15 8.63
C ASP A 33 -15.87 -12.23 7.56
N LYS A 34 -15.72 -11.86 6.31
CA LYS A 34 -15.76 -12.80 5.18
C LYS A 34 -14.51 -13.66 5.03
N ARG A 35 -13.40 -13.23 5.61
CA ARG A 35 -12.11 -13.93 5.56
C ARG A 35 -11.98 -14.88 6.74
N PRO A 36 -11.24 -16.00 6.60
CA PRO A 36 -11.02 -16.96 7.67
C PRO A 36 -9.99 -16.51 8.72
N HIS A 37 -9.57 -15.24 8.68
CA HIS A 37 -8.59 -14.64 9.59
C HIS A 37 -8.99 -13.23 10.00
N LEU A 38 -8.47 -12.76 11.13
CA LEU A 38 -8.60 -11.39 11.60
C LEU A 38 -7.55 -10.48 10.97
N GLY A 39 -7.69 -9.15 11.16
CA GLY A 39 -6.71 -8.14 10.74
C GLY A 39 -6.96 -7.53 9.37
N GLY A 40 -7.89 -8.08 8.57
CA GLY A 40 -8.20 -7.51 7.24
C GLY A 40 -6.96 -7.46 6.34
N ASN A 41 -6.68 -6.29 5.75
CA ASN A 41 -5.55 -6.13 4.84
C ASN A 41 -4.17 -6.09 5.50
N VAL A 42 -4.09 -5.88 6.82
CA VAL A 42 -2.79 -5.91 7.54
C VAL A 42 -2.41 -7.32 8.02
N TYR A 43 -3.20 -8.32 7.66
CA TYR A 43 -2.92 -9.69 8.03
C TYR A 43 -1.60 -10.18 7.44
N CYS A 44 -0.77 -10.76 8.32
CA CYS A 44 0.48 -11.39 7.97
C CYS A 44 0.47 -12.85 8.42
N GLU A 45 1.11 -13.69 7.66
CA GLU A 45 1.35 -15.10 8.04
C GLU A 45 2.84 -15.38 8.11
N GLN A 46 3.22 -16.35 8.95
CA GLN A 46 4.58 -16.83 9.05
C GLN A 46 4.79 -17.98 8.07
N VAL A 47 5.70 -17.79 7.12
CA VAL A 47 6.09 -18.84 6.18
C VAL A 47 7.59 -19.07 6.28
N LYS A 48 8.00 -20.21 6.81
CA LYS A 48 9.42 -20.54 7.01
C LYS A 48 10.23 -19.47 7.75
N GLY A 49 9.63 -18.85 8.77
CA GLY A 49 10.25 -17.79 9.56
C GLY A 49 10.21 -16.38 8.94
N ILE A 50 9.54 -16.22 7.81
CA ILE A 50 9.38 -14.94 7.11
C ILE A 50 7.97 -14.42 7.36
N ASN A 51 7.85 -13.12 7.69
CA ASN A 51 6.57 -12.43 7.76
C ASN A 51 6.06 -12.13 6.34
N VAL A 52 5.02 -12.82 5.91
CA VAL A 52 4.41 -12.62 4.59
C VAL A 52 3.18 -11.73 4.74
N HIS A 53 3.23 -10.52 4.18
CA HIS A 53 2.10 -9.63 4.08
C HIS A 53 1.15 -10.11 2.97
N LYS A 54 0.03 -10.73 3.36
CA LYS A 54 -0.86 -11.43 2.42
C LYS A 54 -1.50 -10.52 1.38
N TYR A 55 -1.73 -9.25 1.74
CA TYR A 55 -2.47 -8.27 0.94
C TYR A 55 -1.63 -7.03 0.57
N GLY A 56 -0.32 -7.23 0.45
CA GLY A 56 0.63 -6.15 0.20
C GLY A 56 1.29 -5.63 1.47
N ALA A 57 2.43 -4.96 1.30
CA ALA A 57 3.20 -4.43 2.42
C ALA A 57 2.43 -3.32 3.14
N HIS A 58 2.30 -3.47 4.45
CA HIS A 58 1.68 -2.48 5.32
C HIS A 58 2.68 -2.07 6.40
N ILE A 59 3.14 -0.82 6.33
CA ILE A 59 3.96 -0.20 7.35
C ILE A 59 3.14 0.85 8.09
N PHE A 60 3.29 0.92 9.40
CA PHE A 60 2.65 1.95 10.20
C PHE A 60 3.53 3.18 10.28
N HIS A 61 2.97 4.34 9.94
CA HIS A 61 3.59 5.64 10.16
C HIS A 61 2.50 6.67 10.45
N THR A 62 2.78 7.64 11.31
CA THR A 62 1.87 8.74 11.62
C THR A 62 2.63 9.92 12.19
N ASN A 63 2.16 11.14 11.90
CA ASN A 63 2.60 12.38 12.56
C ASN A 63 1.68 12.77 13.73
N ASN A 64 0.58 12.02 13.95
CA ASN A 64 -0.33 12.25 15.05
C ASN A 64 0.14 11.51 16.29
N LYS A 65 0.57 12.27 17.32
CA LYS A 65 1.08 11.71 18.57
C LYS A 65 0.03 10.87 19.32
N GLU A 66 -1.23 11.27 19.31
CA GLU A 66 -2.30 10.51 19.98
C GLU A 66 -2.50 9.13 19.35
N VAL A 67 -2.48 9.07 18.00
CA VAL A 67 -2.55 7.80 17.27
C VAL A 67 -1.33 6.94 17.56
N TRP A 68 -0.14 7.54 17.57
CA TRP A 68 1.11 6.85 17.90
C TRP A 68 1.07 6.23 19.30
N ASP A 69 0.70 7.02 20.29
CA ASP A 69 0.63 6.58 21.68
C ASP A 69 -0.44 5.48 21.86
N PHE A 70 -1.60 5.64 21.24
CA PHE A 70 -2.66 4.64 21.27
C PHE A 70 -2.21 3.30 20.70
N VAL A 71 -1.59 3.29 19.53
CA VAL A 71 -1.17 2.04 18.87
C VAL A 71 -0.05 1.37 19.68
N ASN A 72 0.93 2.14 20.16
CA ASN A 72 2.04 1.61 20.99
C ASN A 72 1.59 1.16 22.40
N SER A 73 0.43 1.62 22.88
CA SER A 73 -0.14 1.09 24.13
C SER A 73 -0.70 -0.33 23.98
N ILE A 74 -0.98 -0.76 22.74
CA ILE A 74 -1.48 -2.10 22.43
C ILE A 74 -0.34 -3.04 22.06
N VAL A 75 0.56 -2.60 21.17
CA VAL A 75 1.71 -3.37 20.71
C VAL A 75 2.87 -2.45 20.37
N PRO A 76 4.09 -2.72 20.89
CA PRO A 76 5.26 -1.90 20.55
C PRO A 76 5.67 -2.14 19.09
N PHE A 77 5.98 -1.06 18.38
CA PHE A 77 6.51 -1.13 17.02
C PHE A 77 8.04 -1.12 17.03
N ASN A 78 8.63 -1.92 16.16
CA ASN A 78 10.07 -1.87 15.92
C ASN A 78 10.40 -0.67 14.99
N ARG A 79 11.69 -0.31 14.92
CA ARG A 79 12.16 0.73 13.99
C ARG A 79 12.54 0.11 12.64
N TYR A 80 11.59 -0.56 12.02
CA TYR A 80 11.82 -1.20 10.73
C TYR A 80 12.08 -0.17 9.64
N THR A 81 13.21 -0.29 8.96
CA THR A 81 13.49 0.52 7.76
C THR A 81 12.91 -0.18 6.55
N ASN A 82 11.89 0.42 5.95
CA ASN A 82 11.22 -0.14 4.79
C ASN A 82 12.00 0.19 3.52
N CYS A 83 12.60 -0.84 2.92
CA CYS A 83 13.31 -0.75 1.63
C CYS A 83 12.71 -1.77 0.66
N PRO A 84 11.53 -1.49 0.10
CA PRO A 84 10.86 -2.44 -0.77
C PRO A 84 11.60 -2.58 -2.10
N VAL A 85 11.57 -3.79 -2.63
CA VAL A 85 12.11 -4.14 -3.93
C VAL A 85 11.03 -4.84 -4.74
N ALA A 86 10.77 -4.36 -5.95
CA ALA A 86 9.90 -5.03 -6.90
C ALA A 86 10.69 -6.06 -7.71
N ASN A 87 10.14 -7.26 -7.83
CA ASN A 87 10.63 -8.27 -8.76
C ASN A 87 9.68 -8.32 -9.97
N TYR A 88 10.21 -7.99 -11.15
CA TYR A 88 9.47 -8.07 -12.41
C TYR A 88 10.21 -8.97 -13.38
N HIS A 89 9.69 -10.17 -13.62
CA HIS A 89 10.31 -11.18 -14.48
C HIS A 89 11.79 -11.50 -14.15
N GLY A 90 12.14 -11.50 -12.85
CA GLY A 90 13.50 -11.75 -12.37
C GLY A 90 14.39 -10.51 -12.29
N GLU A 91 13.97 -9.38 -12.82
CA GLU A 91 14.65 -8.09 -12.64
C GLU A 91 14.18 -7.43 -11.33
N LEU A 92 15.11 -6.93 -10.53
CA LEU A 92 14.83 -6.29 -9.23
C LEU A 92 14.93 -4.77 -9.35
N TYR A 93 13.90 -4.07 -8.87
CA TYR A 93 13.81 -2.61 -8.91
C TYR A 93 13.57 -2.03 -7.52
N ASN A 94 14.28 -0.96 -7.18
CA ASN A 94 14.03 -0.24 -5.95
C ASN A 94 12.66 0.47 -5.96
N LEU A 95 11.99 0.45 -4.81
CA LEU A 95 10.77 1.22 -4.55
C LEU A 95 10.94 2.09 -3.30
N PRO A 96 10.34 3.31 -3.26
CA PRO A 96 9.76 4.02 -4.42
C PRO A 96 10.79 4.22 -5.53
N PHE A 97 10.33 4.54 -6.74
CA PHE A 97 11.22 4.81 -7.86
C PHE A 97 12.23 5.89 -7.52
N ASN A 98 13.47 5.64 -7.84
CA ASN A 98 14.61 6.53 -7.62
C ASN A 98 15.59 6.43 -8.78
N MET A 99 16.72 7.14 -8.72
CA MET A 99 17.70 7.16 -9.82
C MET A 99 18.27 5.78 -10.14
N ASN A 100 18.44 4.88 -9.15
CA ASN A 100 18.86 3.51 -9.42
C ASN A 100 17.84 2.78 -10.31
N THR A 101 16.54 2.95 -10.00
CA THR A 101 15.45 2.41 -10.82
C THR A 101 15.49 2.95 -12.24
N PHE A 102 15.68 4.25 -12.40
CA PHE A 102 15.72 4.89 -13.73
C PHE A 102 16.98 4.52 -14.51
N HIS A 103 18.12 4.43 -13.83
CA HIS A 103 19.35 3.93 -14.43
C HIS A 103 19.18 2.51 -14.96
N GLN A 104 18.65 1.62 -14.15
CA GLN A 104 18.42 0.22 -14.52
C GLN A 104 17.41 0.08 -15.68
N MET A 105 16.37 0.92 -15.70
CA MET A 105 15.35 0.88 -16.75
C MET A 105 15.81 1.49 -18.08
N TRP A 106 16.59 2.56 -18.04
CA TRP A 106 16.85 3.42 -19.20
C TRP A 106 18.34 3.78 -19.41
N GLY A 107 19.24 3.40 -18.51
CA GLY A 107 20.66 3.74 -18.57
C GLY A 107 20.97 5.21 -18.26
N VAL A 108 19.98 5.98 -17.78
CA VAL A 108 20.16 7.41 -17.45
C VAL A 108 20.98 7.57 -16.18
N VAL A 109 21.77 8.62 -16.09
CA VAL A 109 22.70 8.88 -14.98
C VAL A 109 22.26 10.10 -14.17
N THR A 110 21.62 11.08 -14.81
CA THR A 110 21.21 12.33 -14.17
C THR A 110 19.68 12.44 -14.04
N PRO A 111 19.18 13.22 -13.06
CA PRO A 111 17.76 13.53 -12.94
C PRO A 111 17.18 14.16 -14.22
N ILE A 112 17.92 15.04 -14.87
CA ILE A 112 17.49 15.72 -16.11
C ILE A 112 17.24 14.70 -17.24
N GLU A 113 18.13 13.72 -17.40
CA GLU A 113 17.94 12.65 -18.38
C GLU A 113 16.72 11.77 -18.02
N ALA A 114 16.50 11.49 -16.74
CA ALA A 114 15.33 10.73 -16.28
C ALA A 114 14.03 11.49 -16.55
N GLU A 115 13.99 12.79 -16.28
CA GLU A 115 12.85 13.67 -16.59
C GLU A 115 12.56 13.72 -18.09
N ALA A 116 13.58 13.86 -18.93
CA ALA A 116 13.43 13.83 -20.38
C ALA A 116 12.83 12.51 -20.87
N LYS A 117 13.28 11.37 -20.31
CA LYS A 117 12.72 10.05 -20.64
C LYS A 117 11.26 9.89 -20.17
N ILE A 118 10.90 10.42 -19.01
CA ILE A 118 9.52 10.45 -18.55
C ILE A 118 8.66 11.31 -19.46
N ALA A 119 9.14 12.50 -19.85
CA ALA A 119 8.44 13.41 -20.75
C ALA A 119 8.20 12.78 -22.12
N GLU A 120 9.21 12.14 -22.71
CA GLU A 120 9.10 11.41 -23.99
C GLU A 120 7.96 10.36 -23.93
N GLN A 121 7.89 9.58 -22.86
CA GLN A 121 6.89 8.54 -22.73
C GLN A 121 5.48 9.07 -22.45
N LYS A 122 5.38 10.21 -21.74
CA LYS A 122 4.10 10.91 -21.53
C LYS A 122 3.52 11.43 -22.84
N VAL A 123 4.36 12.00 -23.70
CA VAL A 123 3.92 12.49 -25.02
C VAL A 123 3.26 11.38 -25.83
N ALA A 124 3.86 10.21 -25.86
CA ALA A 124 3.28 9.04 -26.55
C ALA A 124 1.93 8.61 -25.95
N ALA A 125 1.81 8.63 -24.63
CA ALA A 125 0.57 8.28 -23.93
C ALA A 125 -0.55 9.31 -24.18
N LEU A 126 -0.22 10.60 -24.13
CA LEU A 126 -1.17 11.69 -24.39
C LEU A 126 -1.63 11.70 -25.86
N ALA A 127 -0.73 11.43 -26.80
CA ALA A 127 -1.08 11.31 -28.21
C ALA A 127 -2.09 10.19 -28.46
N ALA A 128 -2.00 9.07 -27.75
CA ALA A 128 -2.95 7.97 -27.85
C ALA A 128 -4.38 8.33 -27.37
N LEU A 129 -4.53 9.36 -26.55
CA LEU A 129 -5.83 9.87 -26.10
C LEU A 129 -6.52 10.78 -27.13
N ASN A 130 -5.83 11.23 -28.18
CA ASN A 130 -6.39 12.11 -29.21
C ASN A 130 -7.11 13.35 -28.62
N GLY A 131 -6.55 13.96 -27.58
CA GLY A 131 -7.09 15.14 -26.92
C GLY A 131 -8.23 14.92 -25.94
N ARG A 132 -8.67 13.68 -25.71
CA ARG A 132 -9.66 13.36 -24.67
C ARG A 132 -9.01 13.20 -23.28
N GLU A 133 -9.80 13.40 -22.24
CA GLU A 133 -9.38 13.09 -20.87
C GLU A 133 -9.28 11.57 -20.62
N PRO A 134 -8.38 11.12 -19.71
CA PRO A 134 -8.31 9.74 -19.28
C PRO A 134 -9.63 9.26 -18.68
N GLN A 135 -10.11 8.08 -19.11
CA GLN A 135 -11.40 7.52 -18.67
C GLN A 135 -11.27 6.47 -17.55
N ASN A 136 -10.05 6.06 -17.24
CA ASN A 136 -9.78 5.05 -16.22
C ASN A 136 -8.40 5.25 -15.60
N LEU A 137 -8.14 4.52 -14.50
CA LEU A 137 -6.88 4.62 -13.77
C LEU A 137 -5.67 4.24 -14.63
N GLU A 138 -5.84 3.32 -15.56
CA GLU A 138 -4.77 2.90 -16.47
C GLU A 138 -4.31 4.04 -17.38
N GLU A 139 -5.24 4.68 -18.05
CA GLU A 139 -4.95 5.83 -18.91
C GLU A 139 -4.37 7.00 -18.11
N GLN A 140 -4.94 7.27 -16.92
CA GLN A 140 -4.40 8.27 -16.01
C GLN A 140 -2.95 7.98 -15.61
N ALA A 141 -2.63 6.75 -15.26
CA ALA A 141 -1.28 6.35 -14.90
C ALA A 141 -0.30 6.49 -16.08
N LEU A 142 -0.73 6.11 -17.29
CA LEU A 142 0.08 6.29 -18.50
C LEU A 142 0.40 7.75 -18.76
N CYS A 143 -0.56 8.66 -18.58
CA CYS A 143 -0.35 10.10 -18.74
C CYS A 143 0.58 10.69 -17.68
N LEU A 144 0.62 10.12 -16.48
CA LEU A 144 1.46 10.61 -15.39
C LEU A 144 2.89 10.06 -15.44
N VAL A 145 3.06 8.79 -15.75
CA VAL A 145 4.34 8.09 -15.58
C VAL A 145 4.88 7.44 -16.85
N GLY A 146 4.13 7.44 -17.95
CA GLY A 146 4.51 6.83 -19.22
C GLY A 146 4.34 5.31 -19.27
N GLN A 147 4.42 4.76 -20.46
CA GLN A 147 4.06 3.37 -20.77
C GLN A 147 5.03 2.34 -20.17
N LYS A 148 6.34 2.65 -20.15
CA LYS A 148 7.34 1.67 -19.70
C LYS A 148 7.34 1.42 -18.20
N LYS A 149 6.95 2.41 -17.39
CA LYS A 149 6.74 2.25 -15.94
C LYS A 149 5.57 1.32 -15.62
N LYS A 150 4.47 1.41 -16.38
CA LYS A 150 3.29 0.59 -16.15
C LYS A 150 3.54 -0.89 -16.41
N LYS A 151 4.33 -1.24 -17.43
CA LYS A 151 4.62 -2.65 -17.75
C LYS A 151 5.54 -3.34 -16.72
N LYS A 152 6.16 -2.57 -15.82
CA LYS A 152 7.09 -3.07 -14.79
C LYS A 152 6.58 -2.90 -13.34
N LEU A 153 5.37 -2.35 -13.16
CA LEU A 153 4.63 -2.29 -11.92
C LEU A 153 3.61 -3.42 -11.83
#